data_99d4d244f6712812f1e5c57b2678b5f1
#
_entry.id   99d4d244f6712812f1e5c57b2678b5f1
#
_cell.length_a   1.000
_cell.length_b   1.000
_cell.length_c   1.000
_cell.angle_alpha   90.00
_cell.angle_beta   90.00
_cell.angle_gamma   90.00
#
_symmetry.space_group_name_H-M   'P 1'
#
loop_
_entity.id
_entity.type
_entity.pdbx_description
1 polymer ?
#
loop_
_entity_poly.entity_id
_entity_poly.type
_entity_poly.pdbx_seq_one_letter_code
_entity_poly.pdbx_strand_id
1 'polypeptide(L)'
;MSIADLGRSLFEALRKITGQPSVDREAVKELCNDLVRALLKADVNLKLVLDLAKRVEHRALNEDLPVGFTRREHIIKIVYEEVVKLLGGEKPFIPMPKPG
;
A
#
# COMPACT_ATOMS: atom_id res chain seq x y z
N MET A 1 -13.74 -13.74 -0.89
CA MET A 1 -12.55 -13.27 -1.53
C MET A 1 -11.33 -13.84 -0.88
N SER A 2 -10.42 -14.32 -1.65
CA SER A 2 -9.26 -14.96 -1.07
C SER A 2 -8.10 -13.99 -1.00
N ILE A 3 -7.08 -14.39 -0.28
CA ILE A 3 -5.91 -13.58 -0.16
C ILE A 3 -5.23 -13.45 -1.51
N ALA A 4 -5.33 -14.46 -2.35
CA ALA A 4 -4.75 -14.38 -3.68
C ALA A 4 -5.43 -13.30 -4.51
N ASP A 5 -6.75 -13.17 -4.37
CA ASP A 5 -7.48 -12.14 -5.10
C ASP A 5 -7.10 -10.76 -4.59
N LEU A 6 -6.91 -10.62 -3.28
CA LEU A 6 -6.50 -9.35 -2.73
C LEU A 6 -5.11 -8.98 -3.25
N GLY A 7 -4.20 -9.95 -3.26
CA GLY A 7 -2.85 -9.68 -3.76
C GLY A 7 -2.87 -9.22 -5.20
N ARG A 8 -3.73 -9.84 -6.02
CA ARG A 8 -3.83 -9.45 -7.41
C ARG A 8 -4.36 -8.02 -7.55
N SER A 9 -5.37 -7.67 -6.76
CA SER A 9 -5.93 -6.33 -6.82
C SER A 9 -4.91 -5.28 -6.40
N LEU A 10 -4.12 -5.58 -5.37
CA LEU A 10 -3.10 -4.65 -4.93
C LEU A 10 -1.98 -4.52 -5.97
N PHE A 11 -1.62 -5.63 -6.59
CA PHE A 11 -0.60 -5.61 -7.61
C PHE A 11 -1.05 -4.75 -8.80
N GLU A 12 -2.33 -4.86 -9.18
CA GLU A 12 -2.84 -4.08 -10.27
C GLU A 12 -2.85 -2.60 -9.92
N ALA A 13 -3.20 -2.25 -8.69
CA ALA A 13 -3.19 -0.85 -8.28
C ALA A 13 -1.77 -0.29 -8.34
N LEU A 14 -0.79 -1.07 -7.89
CA LEU A 14 0.58 -0.60 -7.92
C LEU A 14 1.11 -0.52 -9.34
N ARG A 15 0.64 -1.41 -10.22
CA ARG A 15 1.09 -1.38 -11.56
C ARG A 15 0.65 -0.12 -12.27
N LYS A 16 -0.54 0.39 -11.93
CA LYS A 16 -1.01 1.60 -12.53
C LYS A 16 -0.08 2.75 -12.19
N ILE A 17 0.39 2.84 -10.96
CA ILE A 17 1.22 3.94 -10.58
C ILE A 17 2.61 3.81 -11.20
N THR A 18 3.10 2.60 -11.39
CA THR A 18 4.41 2.44 -12.00
C THR A 18 4.36 2.74 -13.51
N GLY A 19 3.18 2.70 -14.08
CA GLY A 19 3.04 3.02 -15.48
C GLY A 19 2.84 4.50 -15.77
N GLN A 20 2.74 5.33 -14.73
CA GLN A 20 2.51 6.74 -14.93
C GLN A 20 3.82 7.44 -15.28
N PRO A 21 3.78 8.44 -16.11
CA PRO A 21 4.99 9.17 -16.43
C PRO A 21 5.56 9.90 -15.23
N SER A 22 4.72 10.32 -14.33
CA SER A 22 5.19 10.93 -13.10
C SER A 22 4.23 10.57 -12.00
N VAL A 23 4.70 10.64 -10.77
CA VAL A 23 3.86 10.30 -9.64
C VAL A 23 3.52 11.59 -8.93
N ASP A 24 2.36 12.11 -9.16
CA ASP A 24 1.93 13.35 -8.55
C ASP A 24 0.81 13.07 -7.57
N ARG A 25 0.22 14.13 -7.03
CA ARG A 25 -0.82 13.98 -6.03
C ARG A 25 -2.01 13.22 -6.58
N GLU A 26 -2.37 13.45 -7.83
CA GLU A 26 -3.52 12.76 -8.37
C GLU A 26 -3.24 11.27 -8.56
N ALA A 27 -2.03 10.90 -8.93
CA ALA A 27 -1.67 9.50 -9.05
C ALA A 27 -1.75 8.82 -7.69
N VAL A 28 -1.32 9.51 -6.63
CA VAL A 28 -1.39 8.96 -5.29
C VAL A 28 -2.83 8.81 -4.86
N LYS A 29 -3.70 9.78 -5.18
CA LYS A 29 -5.09 9.67 -4.82
C LYS A 29 -5.75 8.51 -5.52
N GLU A 30 -5.44 8.31 -6.77
CA GLU A 30 -6.01 7.22 -7.53
C GLU A 30 -5.56 5.90 -6.94
N LEU A 31 -4.30 5.79 -6.55
CA LEU A 31 -3.79 4.59 -5.91
C LEU A 31 -4.55 4.32 -4.62
N CYS A 32 -4.77 5.35 -3.80
CA CYS A 32 -5.47 5.18 -2.55
C CYS A 32 -6.91 4.72 -2.77
N ASN A 33 -7.57 5.24 -3.80
CA ASN A 33 -8.92 4.81 -4.10
C ASN A 33 -8.94 3.34 -4.50
N ASP A 34 -7.96 2.91 -5.28
CA ASP A 34 -7.87 1.52 -5.69
C ASP A 34 -7.59 0.62 -4.49
N LEU A 35 -6.76 1.09 -3.54
CA LEU A 35 -6.47 0.31 -2.35
C LEU A 35 -7.73 0.15 -1.50
N VAL A 36 -8.50 1.22 -1.35
CA VAL A 36 -9.73 1.15 -0.57
C VAL A 36 -10.67 0.13 -1.20
N ARG A 37 -10.81 0.20 -2.51
CA ARG A 37 -11.72 -0.70 -3.19
C ARG A 37 -11.28 -2.15 -3.04
N ALA A 38 -9.98 -2.41 -3.19
CA ALA A 38 -9.48 -3.77 -3.10
C ALA A 38 -9.65 -4.33 -1.69
N LEU A 39 -9.36 -3.52 -0.68
CA LEU A 39 -9.44 -4.00 0.69
C LEU A 39 -10.88 -4.18 1.14
N LEU A 40 -11.80 -3.35 0.66
CA LEU A 40 -13.20 -3.55 1.00
C LEU A 40 -13.74 -4.82 0.35
N LYS A 41 -13.25 -5.17 -0.82
CA LYS A 41 -13.68 -6.41 -1.43
C LYS A 41 -13.17 -7.60 -0.64
N ALA A 42 -12.09 -7.44 0.10
CA ALA A 42 -11.58 -8.52 0.93
C ALA A 42 -12.18 -8.50 2.33
N ASP A 43 -13.26 -7.74 2.50
CA ASP A 43 -13.97 -7.69 3.78
C ASP A 43 -13.16 -7.11 4.92
N VAL A 44 -12.23 -6.24 4.63
CA VAL A 44 -11.48 -5.58 5.69
C VAL A 44 -12.35 -4.45 6.24
N ASN A 45 -12.25 -4.20 7.53
CA ASN A 45 -13.06 -3.19 8.19
C ASN A 45 -12.91 -1.82 7.54
N LEU A 46 -14.00 -1.17 7.26
CA LEU A 46 -13.99 0.11 6.56
C LEU A 46 -13.14 1.15 7.26
N LYS A 47 -13.23 1.24 8.58
CA LYS A 47 -12.47 2.24 9.28
C LYS A 47 -10.98 2.00 9.13
N LEU A 48 -10.55 0.75 9.19
CA LEU A 48 -9.14 0.42 9.04
C LEU A 48 -8.66 0.73 7.64
N VAL A 49 -9.53 0.48 6.66
CA VAL A 49 -9.18 0.73 5.27
C VAL A 49 -9.01 2.23 5.03
N LEU A 50 -9.92 3.02 5.55
CA LEU A 50 -9.83 4.47 5.37
C LEU A 50 -8.61 5.04 6.08
N ASP A 51 -8.28 4.52 7.27
CA ASP A 51 -7.10 4.97 7.98
C ASP A 51 -5.84 4.62 7.21
N LEU A 52 -5.82 3.42 6.61
CA LEU A 52 -4.67 3.01 5.84
C LEU A 52 -4.49 3.93 4.64
N ALA A 53 -5.58 4.24 3.94
CA ALA A 53 -5.49 5.10 2.77
C ALA A 53 -4.97 6.48 3.14
N LYS A 54 -5.40 7.00 4.29
CA LYS A 54 -4.93 8.28 4.74
C LYS A 54 -3.45 8.23 5.06
N ARG A 55 -2.98 7.17 5.70
CA ARG A 55 -1.57 7.05 6.02
C ARG A 55 -0.73 6.91 4.77
N VAL A 56 -1.19 6.14 3.80
CA VAL A 56 -0.45 5.98 2.56
C VAL A 56 -0.34 7.33 1.85
N GLU A 57 -1.44 8.05 1.77
CA GLU A 57 -1.42 9.32 1.10
C GLU A 57 -0.50 10.30 1.81
N HIS A 58 -0.58 10.37 3.12
CA HIS A 58 0.24 11.28 3.89
C HIS A 58 1.73 10.95 3.73
N ARG A 59 2.08 9.70 3.85
CA ARG A 59 3.46 9.29 3.72
C ARG A 59 3.99 9.52 2.30
N ALA A 60 3.17 9.23 1.30
CA ALA A 60 3.59 9.38 -0.07
C ALA A 60 3.83 10.83 -0.45
N LEU A 61 3.09 11.74 0.15
CA LEU A 61 3.21 13.14 -0.22
C LEU A 61 4.14 13.94 0.70
N ASN A 62 4.42 13.43 1.87
CA ASN A 62 5.20 14.18 2.84
C ASN A 62 6.54 13.60 3.25
N GLU A 63 6.73 12.32 3.10
CA GLU A 63 8.00 11.74 3.52
C GLU A 63 9.08 12.03 2.49
N ASP A 64 10.32 12.16 2.95
CA ASP A 64 11.41 12.39 2.06
C ASP A 64 11.75 11.10 1.35
N LEU A 65 12.21 11.22 0.13
CA LEU A 65 12.56 10.07 -0.65
C LEU A 65 13.82 9.43 -0.09
N PRO A 66 13.80 8.16 0.22
CA PRO A 66 15.00 7.52 0.75
C PRO A 66 16.09 7.48 -0.31
N VAL A 67 17.32 7.47 0.15
CA VAL A 67 18.43 7.45 -0.75
C VAL A 67 18.41 6.20 -1.58
N GLY A 68 18.58 6.33 -2.86
CA GLY A 68 18.58 5.18 -3.75
C GLY A 68 17.24 4.74 -4.24
N PHE A 69 16.17 5.37 -3.79
CA PHE A 69 14.83 4.99 -4.22
C PHE A 69 14.28 6.01 -5.20
N THR A 70 13.54 5.54 -6.19
CA THR A 70 12.75 6.45 -7.00
C THR A 70 11.47 6.70 -6.22
N ARG A 71 10.71 7.68 -6.65
CA ARG A 71 9.46 7.98 -5.97
C ARG A 71 8.49 6.82 -6.11
N ARG A 72 8.47 6.15 -7.25
CA ARG A 72 7.60 5.00 -7.42
C ARG A 72 7.97 3.88 -6.47
N GLU A 73 9.26 3.62 -6.33
CA GLU A 73 9.71 2.58 -5.41
C GLU A 73 9.35 2.91 -3.98
N HIS A 74 9.45 4.19 -3.62
CA HIS A 74 9.12 4.60 -2.27
C HIS A 74 7.63 4.41 -2.00
N ILE A 75 6.77 4.71 -2.97
CA ILE A 75 5.35 4.53 -2.80
C ILE A 75 5.00 3.05 -2.69
N ILE A 76 5.62 2.20 -3.47
CA ILE A 76 5.39 0.77 -3.38
C ILE A 76 5.78 0.27 -1.99
N LYS A 77 6.90 0.76 -1.46
CA LYS A 77 7.34 0.36 -0.15
C LYS A 77 6.34 0.81 0.91
N ILE A 78 5.83 2.03 0.81
CA ILE A 78 4.85 2.55 1.76
C ILE A 78 3.60 1.69 1.76
N VAL A 79 3.08 1.38 0.57
CA VAL A 79 1.87 0.58 0.46
C VAL A 79 2.11 -0.80 1.06
N TYR A 80 3.24 -1.41 0.74
CA TYR A 80 3.54 -2.73 1.25
C TYR A 80 3.59 -2.71 2.77
N GLU A 81 4.26 -1.73 3.35
CA GLU A 81 4.39 -1.66 4.79
C GLU A 81 3.04 -1.46 5.47
N GLU A 82 2.21 -0.60 4.92
CA GLU A 82 0.93 -0.32 5.55
C GLU A 82 -0.03 -1.50 5.41
N VAL A 83 -0.01 -2.18 4.27
CA VAL A 83 -0.89 -3.31 4.08
C VAL A 83 -0.45 -4.48 4.98
N VAL A 84 0.84 -4.72 5.10
CA VAL A 84 1.32 -5.78 5.96
C VAL A 84 0.93 -5.49 7.40
N LYS A 85 1.05 -4.22 7.83
CA LYS A 85 0.68 -3.87 9.17
C LYS A 85 -0.81 -4.08 9.38
N LEU A 86 -1.61 -3.75 8.41
CA LEU A 86 -3.04 -3.91 8.53
C LEU A 86 -3.43 -5.38 8.63
N LEU A 87 -2.89 -6.21 7.77
CA LEU A 87 -3.27 -7.61 7.73
C LEU A 87 -2.66 -8.41 8.86
N GLY A 88 -1.48 -8.03 9.31
CA GLY A 88 -0.86 -8.76 10.41
C GLY A 88 -1.22 -8.25 11.76
N GLY A 89 -1.90 -7.20 11.81
CA GLY A 89 -2.30 -6.68 13.10
C GLY A 89 -1.07 -6.17 13.76
N GLU A 90 -1.11 -5.96 14.96
CA GLU A 90 0.00 -5.47 15.57
C GLU A 90 0.81 -6.56 16.02
N LYS A 91 0.48 -7.69 15.80
CA LYS A 91 1.18 -8.75 16.20
C LYS A 91 1.93 -9.21 15.11
N PRO A 92 2.94 -8.92 14.83
CA PRO A 92 3.69 -9.30 13.78
C PRO A 92 4.15 -10.59 14.00
N PHE A 93 3.59 -11.42 14.07
CA PHE A 93 3.98 -12.60 14.36
C PHE A 93 4.64 -13.15 13.24
N ILE A 94 5.05 -12.55 12.37
CA ILE A 94 5.63 -13.04 11.33
C ILE A 94 6.81 -13.67 11.65
N PRO A 95 7.02 -14.74 11.37
CA PRO A 95 8.10 -15.47 11.66
C PRO A 95 9.16 -14.91 10.89
N MET A 96 9.67 -13.99 11.15
CA MET A 96 10.59 -13.49 10.55
C MET A 96 11.69 -14.28 10.43
N PRO A 97 12.14 -14.55 9.53
CA PRO A 97 13.18 -15.37 9.31
C PRO A 97 14.27 -14.60 9.78
N LYS A 98 14.76 -14.78 10.66
CA LYS A 98 15.69 -14.18 11.09
C LYS A 98 16.74 -14.31 10.30
N PRO A 99 17.40 -13.56 9.99
CA PRO A 99 18.41 -13.60 9.20
C PRO A 99 19.38 -14.27 9.93
N GLY A 100 19.67 -14.77 9.97
CA GLY A 100 20.71 -15.25 10.71
C GLY A 100 20.51 -15.93 11.49
#